data_2483f66d31806e59cf49e31786451c9f
#
_entry.id   2483f66d31806e59cf49e31786451c9f
#
_cell.length_a   1.000
_cell.length_b   1.000
_cell.length_c   1.000
_cell.angle_alpha   90.00
_cell.angle_beta   90.00
_cell.angle_gamma   90.00
#
_symmetry.space_group_name_H-M   'P 1'
#
loop_
_entity.id
_entity.type
_entity.pdbx_description
1 polymer ?
#
loop_
_entity_poly.entity_id
_entity_poly.type
_entity_poly.pdbx_seq_one_letter_code
_entity_poly.pdbx_strand_id
1 'polypeptide(L)'
;VLAGALLHDVGKLKEISPDMGFPYTTGGRLLGHITITVMMVSEAAAKLGSIDEKKLQQLLHIILSHHGEQDKGSPVACATKEGFVVHYADEIDAIMNQFDVNNTEGTWEFNKMLQRYLYL
;
A
#
# COMPACT_ATOMS: atom_id res chain seq x y z
N VAL A 1 -1.43 -12.96 5.44
CA VAL A 1 -1.03 -11.68 6.06
C VAL A 1 0.40 -11.33 5.68
N LEU A 2 1.44 -12.10 6.12
CA LEU A 2 2.85 -11.72 5.93
C LEU A 2 3.21 -11.44 4.46
N ALA A 3 2.84 -12.31 3.53
CA ALA A 3 3.08 -12.10 2.10
C ALA A 3 2.37 -10.83 1.58
N GLY A 4 1.13 -10.58 2.05
CA GLY A 4 0.41 -9.34 1.72
C GLY A 4 1.13 -8.10 2.23
N ALA A 5 1.54 -8.09 3.50
CA ALA A 5 2.29 -6.97 4.09
C ALA A 5 3.61 -6.68 3.35
N LEU A 6 4.34 -7.74 2.93
CA LEU A 6 5.59 -7.56 2.20
C LEU A 6 5.42 -7.10 0.74
N LEU A 7 4.30 -7.47 0.10
CA LEU A 7 4.14 -7.32 -1.34
C LEU A 7 3.14 -6.24 -1.75
N HIS A 8 2.27 -5.73 -0.83
CA HIS A 8 1.16 -4.85 -1.21
C HIS A 8 1.60 -3.64 -2.04
N ASP A 9 2.78 -3.11 -1.77
CA ASP A 9 3.34 -1.90 -2.36
C ASP A 9 4.52 -2.13 -3.32
N VAL A 10 4.86 -3.38 -3.65
CA VAL A 10 6.02 -3.67 -4.51
C VAL A 10 5.94 -3.02 -5.90
N GLY A 11 4.74 -2.70 -6.37
CA GLY A 11 4.50 -1.96 -7.61
C GLY A 11 5.07 -0.54 -7.62
N LYS A 12 5.28 0.07 -6.45
CA LYS A 12 5.94 1.39 -6.33
C LYS A 12 7.34 1.40 -6.93
N LEU A 13 8.03 0.26 -6.98
CA LEU A 13 9.33 0.11 -7.65
C LEU A 13 9.27 0.35 -9.16
N LYS A 14 8.10 0.23 -9.79
CA LYS A 14 7.87 0.54 -11.22
C LYS A 14 7.01 1.79 -11.41
N GLU A 15 6.25 2.18 -10.39
CA GLU A 15 5.45 3.40 -10.43
C GLU A 15 6.32 4.64 -10.37
N ILE A 16 7.38 4.61 -9.55
CA ILE A 16 8.26 5.75 -9.27
C ILE A 16 9.64 5.45 -9.85
N SER A 17 10.23 6.42 -10.58
CA SER A 17 11.61 6.34 -11.04
C SER A 17 12.59 6.58 -9.88
N PRO A 18 13.74 5.90 -9.84
CA PRO A 18 14.81 6.19 -8.88
C PRO A 18 15.59 7.49 -9.18
N ASP A 19 15.21 8.22 -10.22
CA ASP A 19 15.85 9.49 -10.58
C ASP A 19 15.64 10.58 -9.51
N MET A 20 16.46 11.61 -9.57
CA MET A 20 16.37 12.72 -8.61
C MET A 20 14.95 13.32 -8.59
N GLY A 21 14.36 13.42 -7.42
CA GLY A 21 13.00 13.90 -7.21
C GLY A 21 11.93 12.79 -7.31
N PHE A 22 12.32 11.54 -7.53
CA PHE A 22 11.45 10.38 -7.58
C PHE A 22 10.19 10.58 -8.44
N PRO A 23 10.34 10.98 -9.73
CA PRO A 23 9.18 11.26 -10.57
C PRO A 23 8.40 9.99 -10.89
N TYR A 24 7.10 10.13 -11.08
CA TYR A 24 6.26 9.04 -11.57
C TYR A 24 6.67 8.65 -12.99
N THR A 25 6.77 7.34 -13.24
CA THR A 25 6.91 6.81 -14.59
C THR A 25 5.60 6.98 -15.37
N THR A 26 5.65 6.92 -16.72
CA THR A 26 4.43 6.91 -17.55
C THR A 26 3.52 5.73 -17.16
N GLY A 27 4.08 4.53 -17.00
CA GLY A 27 3.32 3.36 -16.55
C GLY A 27 2.72 3.54 -15.16
N GLY A 28 3.47 4.15 -14.25
CA GLY A 28 3.00 4.48 -12.90
C GLY A 28 1.78 5.40 -12.91
N ARG A 29 1.82 6.48 -13.70
CA ARG A 29 0.67 7.40 -13.82
C ARG A 29 -0.56 6.77 -14.49
N LEU A 30 -0.37 5.87 -15.44
CA LEU A 30 -1.47 5.25 -16.17
C LEU A 30 -2.12 4.09 -15.40
N LEU A 31 -1.34 3.31 -14.66
CA LEU A 31 -1.81 2.06 -14.05
C LEU A 31 -1.91 2.12 -12.52
N GLY A 32 -1.09 2.94 -11.87
CA GLY A 32 -0.96 3.00 -10.42
C GLY A 32 -0.28 1.75 -9.82
N HIS A 33 0.33 1.92 -8.64
CA HIS A 33 1.11 0.85 -7.98
C HIS A 33 0.29 -0.41 -7.67
N ILE A 34 -0.98 -0.29 -7.31
CA ILE A 34 -1.83 -1.44 -6.97
C ILE A 34 -1.95 -2.39 -8.19
N THR A 35 -2.30 -1.84 -9.35
CA THR A 35 -2.42 -2.63 -10.58
C THR A 35 -1.07 -3.24 -10.98
N ILE A 36 0.00 -2.45 -10.90
CA ILE A 36 1.36 -2.91 -11.19
C ILE A 36 1.76 -4.05 -10.24
N THR A 37 1.45 -3.91 -8.93
CA THR A 37 1.69 -4.97 -7.94
C THR A 37 0.97 -6.27 -8.30
N VAL A 38 -0.33 -6.18 -8.64
CA VAL A 38 -1.12 -7.36 -9.06
C VAL A 38 -0.48 -8.05 -10.26
N MET A 39 -0.04 -7.29 -11.27
CA MET A 39 0.64 -7.84 -12.45
C MET A 39 1.95 -8.53 -12.06
N MET A 40 2.79 -7.92 -11.25
CA MET A 40 4.07 -8.47 -10.79
C MET A 40 3.88 -9.76 -9.99
N VAL A 41 2.94 -9.77 -9.04
CA VAL A 41 2.65 -10.94 -8.19
C VAL A 41 2.04 -12.07 -9.02
N SER A 42 1.13 -11.78 -9.94
CA SER A 42 0.53 -12.77 -10.83
C SER A 42 1.57 -13.41 -11.75
N GLU A 43 2.47 -12.62 -12.32
CA GLU A 43 3.58 -13.11 -13.15
C GLU A 43 4.52 -14.01 -12.35
N ALA A 44 4.90 -13.60 -11.15
CA ALA A 44 5.75 -14.39 -10.25
C ALA A 44 5.07 -15.73 -9.85
N ALA A 45 3.79 -15.70 -9.54
CA ALA A 45 3.00 -16.88 -9.22
C ALA A 45 2.94 -17.87 -10.38
N ALA A 46 2.74 -17.36 -11.60
CA ALA A 46 2.73 -18.20 -12.82
C ALA A 46 4.10 -18.88 -13.06
N LYS A 47 5.20 -18.15 -12.82
CA LYS A 47 6.56 -18.72 -12.94
C LYS A 47 6.85 -19.79 -11.89
N LEU A 48 6.32 -19.67 -10.68
CA LEU A 48 6.48 -20.66 -9.62
C LEU A 48 5.66 -21.95 -9.89
N GLY A 49 4.53 -21.85 -10.58
CA GLY A 49 3.73 -22.98 -11.07
C GLY A 49 3.06 -23.88 -10.02
N SER A 50 3.32 -23.65 -8.74
CA SER A 50 2.87 -24.52 -7.62
C SER A 50 2.05 -23.79 -6.55
N ILE A 51 1.54 -22.60 -6.84
CA ILE A 51 0.72 -21.83 -5.89
C ILE A 51 -0.74 -22.25 -6.02
N ASP A 52 -1.36 -22.58 -4.89
CA ASP A 52 -2.79 -22.82 -4.80
C ASP A 52 -3.58 -21.58 -5.26
N GLU A 53 -4.52 -21.78 -6.18
CA GLU A 53 -5.28 -20.69 -6.81
C GLU A 53 -6.07 -19.86 -5.77
N LYS A 54 -6.67 -20.50 -4.77
CA LYS A 54 -7.43 -19.80 -3.73
C LYS A 54 -6.52 -18.93 -2.87
N LYS A 55 -5.32 -19.42 -2.55
CA LYS A 55 -4.33 -18.64 -1.80
C LYS A 55 -3.81 -17.45 -2.61
N LEU A 56 -3.60 -17.64 -3.93
CA LEU A 56 -3.24 -16.55 -4.82
C LEU A 56 -4.35 -15.49 -4.87
N GLN A 57 -5.61 -15.90 -5.04
CA GLN A 57 -6.76 -14.96 -5.05
C GLN A 57 -6.86 -14.19 -3.74
N GLN A 58 -6.65 -14.84 -2.59
CA GLN A 58 -6.62 -14.17 -1.28
C GLN A 58 -5.47 -13.16 -1.16
N LEU A 59 -4.28 -13.49 -1.67
CA LEU A 59 -3.14 -12.56 -1.69
C LEU A 59 -3.42 -11.37 -2.59
N LEU A 60 -3.94 -11.61 -3.79
CA LEU A 60 -4.31 -10.53 -4.72
C LEU A 60 -5.42 -9.65 -4.14
N HIS A 61 -6.39 -10.24 -3.41
CA HIS A 61 -7.41 -9.45 -2.72
C HIS A 61 -6.80 -8.51 -1.66
N ILE A 62 -5.83 -8.98 -0.86
CA ILE A 62 -5.12 -8.12 0.09
C ILE A 62 -4.48 -6.91 -0.64
N ILE A 63 -3.78 -7.17 -1.76
CA ILE A 63 -3.14 -6.14 -2.57
C ILE A 63 -4.18 -5.15 -3.13
N LEU A 64 -5.28 -5.65 -3.69
CA LEU A 64 -6.33 -4.85 -4.29
C LEU A 64 -7.13 -4.01 -3.29
N SER A 65 -7.12 -4.38 -2.00
CA SER A 65 -7.96 -3.77 -0.97
C SER A 65 -7.19 -3.08 0.16
N HIS A 66 -5.85 -2.98 0.06
CA HIS A 66 -5.05 -2.50 1.19
C HIS A 66 -5.29 -1.03 1.57
N HIS A 67 -5.77 -0.18 0.66
CA HIS A 67 -6.25 1.17 1.02
C HIS A 67 -7.62 1.17 1.74
N GLY A 68 -8.27 0.01 1.89
CA GLY A 68 -9.53 -0.19 2.61
C GLY A 68 -10.75 -0.03 1.75
N GLU A 69 -11.14 1.18 1.44
CA GLU A 69 -12.34 1.51 0.69
C GLU A 69 -12.04 2.01 -0.73
N GLN A 70 -13.03 1.94 -1.63
CA GLN A 70 -12.88 2.37 -3.03
C GLN A 70 -12.67 3.88 -3.18
N ASP A 71 -13.27 4.69 -2.33
CA ASP A 71 -13.07 6.14 -2.29
C ASP A 71 -11.67 6.54 -1.80
N LYS A 72 -10.98 5.64 -1.12
CA LYS A 72 -9.56 5.78 -0.75
C LYS A 72 -8.59 5.24 -1.81
N GLY A 73 -9.08 4.76 -2.95
CA GLY A 73 -8.29 4.33 -4.09
C GLY A 73 -8.09 2.82 -4.21
N SER A 74 -8.71 1.99 -3.36
CA SER A 74 -8.72 0.53 -3.55
C SER A 74 -9.64 0.14 -4.72
N PRO A 75 -9.19 -0.72 -5.66
CA PRO A 75 -10.06 -1.27 -6.70
C PRO A 75 -11.26 -2.05 -6.15
N VAL A 76 -11.11 -2.68 -4.99
CA VAL A 76 -12.18 -3.39 -4.26
C VAL A 76 -12.10 -3.06 -2.77
N ALA A 77 -13.21 -3.07 -2.08
CA ALA A 77 -13.26 -2.92 -0.63
C ALA A 77 -12.71 -4.15 0.08
N CYS A 78 -12.17 -3.94 1.29
CA CYS A 78 -11.61 -5.01 2.10
C CYS A 78 -12.69 -6.00 2.54
N ALA A 79 -12.51 -7.30 2.25
CA ALA A 79 -13.51 -8.34 2.51
C ALA A 79 -12.98 -9.58 3.24
N THR A 80 -11.68 -9.63 3.57
CA THR A 80 -11.06 -10.75 4.28
C THR A 80 -10.39 -10.31 5.57
N LYS A 81 -10.32 -11.22 6.57
CA LYS A 81 -9.60 -10.92 7.83
C LYS A 81 -8.16 -10.49 7.59
N GLU A 82 -7.48 -11.16 6.67
CA GLU A 82 -6.10 -10.90 6.30
C GLU A 82 -5.96 -9.54 5.60
N GLY A 83 -6.93 -9.18 4.76
CA GLY A 83 -6.99 -7.87 4.11
C GLY A 83 -7.16 -6.74 5.14
N PHE A 84 -8.09 -6.88 6.07
CA PHE A 84 -8.27 -5.90 7.16
C PHE A 84 -7.02 -5.76 8.02
N VAL A 85 -6.33 -6.85 8.34
CA VAL A 85 -5.08 -6.79 9.14
C VAL A 85 -4.01 -5.99 8.39
N VAL A 86 -3.81 -6.23 7.09
CA VAL A 86 -2.81 -5.50 6.30
C VAL A 86 -3.22 -4.04 6.14
N HIS A 87 -4.48 -3.76 5.80
CA HIS A 87 -5.00 -2.40 5.66
C HIS A 87 -4.77 -1.57 6.93
N TYR A 88 -5.18 -2.06 8.09
CA TYR A 88 -5.01 -1.30 9.34
C TYR A 88 -3.55 -1.21 9.78
N ALA A 89 -2.71 -2.21 9.49
CA ALA A 89 -1.29 -2.13 9.78
C ALA A 89 -0.61 -1.03 8.95
N ASP A 90 -0.93 -0.95 7.66
CA ASP A 90 -0.44 0.10 6.76
C ASP A 90 -0.96 1.49 7.17
N GLU A 91 -2.25 1.60 7.50
CA GLU A 91 -2.85 2.86 7.97
C GLU A 91 -2.22 3.33 9.30
N ILE A 92 -1.97 2.43 10.24
CA ILE A 92 -1.27 2.76 11.49
C ILE A 92 0.15 3.25 11.21
N ASP A 93 0.91 2.56 10.35
CA ASP A 93 2.27 2.95 9.97
C ASP A 93 2.28 4.36 9.34
N ALA A 94 1.37 4.61 8.40
CA ALA A 94 1.22 5.92 7.76
C ALA A 94 0.86 7.03 8.76
N ILE A 95 0.01 6.74 9.76
CA ILE A 95 -0.35 7.69 10.83
C ILE A 95 0.86 7.92 11.75
N MET A 96 1.54 6.86 12.20
CA MET A 96 2.70 6.99 13.09
C MET A 96 3.82 7.79 12.44
N ASN A 97 4.07 7.59 11.16
CA ASN A 97 5.06 8.36 10.41
C ASN A 97 4.78 9.88 10.41
N GLN A 98 3.52 10.32 10.62
CA GLN A 98 3.21 11.75 10.74
C GLN A 98 3.80 12.38 12.02
N PHE A 99 4.04 11.60 13.04
CA PHE A 99 4.68 12.05 14.28
C PHE A 99 6.20 12.12 14.13
N ASP A 100 6.80 11.26 13.30
CA ASP A 100 8.25 11.17 13.12
C ASP A 100 8.81 12.25 12.18
N VAL A 101 7.99 12.79 11.27
CA VAL A 101 8.42 13.80 10.28
C VAL A 101 8.73 15.15 10.93
N ASN A 102 8.11 15.48 12.05
CA ASN A 102 8.26 16.75 12.75
C ASN A 102 8.98 16.52 14.10
N ASN A 103 10.24 16.92 14.18
CA ASN A 103 11.13 16.69 15.35
C ASN A 103 10.99 17.74 16.47
N THR A 104 9.82 18.33 16.70
CA THR A 104 9.62 19.34 17.74
C THR A 104 8.87 18.74 18.93
N GLU A 105 9.57 17.98 19.77
CA GLU A 105 8.99 17.40 21.00
C GLU A 105 8.29 18.47 21.87
N GLY A 106 7.11 18.11 22.37
CA GLY A 106 6.34 18.94 23.32
C GLY A 106 5.57 20.09 22.68
N THR A 107 5.32 20.06 21.39
CA THR A 107 4.58 21.11 20.66
C THR A 107 3.31 20.57 19.98
N TRP A 108 2.37 21.49 19.72
CA TRP A 108 1.18 21.20 18.94
C TRP A 108 1.36 21.67 17.51
N GLU A 109 1.30 20.77 16.53
CA GLU A 109 1.38 21.10 15.10
C GLU A 109 0.16 20.62 14.33
N PHE A 110 -0.35 21.44 13.38
CA PHE A 110 -1.47 21.05 12.52
C PHE A 110 -1.00 20.13 11.42
N ASN A 111 -1.45 18.88 11.45
CA ASN A 111 -1.18 17.91 10.40
C ASN A 111 -2.24 17.99 9.31
N LYS A 112 -1.81 18.30 8.08
CA LYS A 112 -2.71 18.46 6.92
C LYS A 112 -3.31 17.14 6.44
N MET A 113 -2.58 16.03 6.58
CA MET A 113 -3.04 14.71 6.15
C MET A 113 -4.18 14.23 7.08
N LEU A 114 -3.99 14.37 8.39
CA LEU A 114 -4.96 13.93 9.40
C LEU A 114 -6.01 15.00 9.73
N GLN A 115 -5.90 16.22 9.18
CA GLN A 115 -6.80 17.36 9.38
C GLN A 115 -7.05 17.68 10.86
N ARG A 116 -6.00 17.58 11.68
CA ARG A 116 -6.04 17.84 13.13
C ARG A 116 -4.69 18.28 13.69
N TYR A 117 -4.72 18.84 14.90
CA TYR A 117 -3.50 19.11 15.65
C TYR A 117 -2.97 17.82 16.26
N LEU A 118 -1.67 17.59 16.13
CA LEU A 118 -0.93 16.51 16.80
C LEU A 118 -0.05 17.12 17.90
N TYR A 119 0.08 16.40 19.00
CA TYR A 119 1.07 16.68 20.02
C TYR A 119 2.31 15.84 19.73
N LEU A 120 3.42 16.49 19.44
CA LEU A 120 4.66 15.85 18.99
C LEU A 120 5.65 15.69 20.14
#